data_a9e39aae242168c5899784173f08386f
#
_entry.id   a9e39aae242168c5899784173f08386f
#
_cell.length_a   1.000
_cell.length_b   1.000
_cell.length_c   1.000
_cell.angle_alpha   90.00
_cell.angle_beta   90.00
_cell.angle_gamma   90.00
#
_symmetry.space_group_name_H-M   'P 1'
#
loop_
_entity.id
_entity.type
_entity.pdbx_description
1 polymer ?
#
loop_
_entity_poly.entity_id
_entity_poly.type
_entity_poly.pdbx_seq_one_letter_code
_entity_poly.pdbx_strand_id
1 'polypeptide(L)'
;MLAASSAPAFVNATDKSDRKPKIVGSGDCQYVVEHDCMQVPDHIRWEDTHGVAVDAEGLIYVKHRTKTVEIMDAIVVFDDKGRFVRSFGKEYHGGGHGIDIRKEGGQEYLYLCDNKGYIDKTPLKGETLWKQPAPKLAPYAD
;
A
#
# COMPACT_ATOMS: atom_id res chain seq x y z
N MET A 1 -3.59 -39.34 25.71
CA MET A 1 -3.77 -38.31 24.68
C MET A 1 -2.73 -37.24 24.85
N LEU A 2 -1.68 -37.25 24.03
CA LEU A 2 -0.63 -36.23 24.08
C LEU A 2 -1.08 -35.07 23.14
N ALA A 3 -1.29 -33.90 23.71
CA ALA A 3 -1.53 -32.69 22.96
C ALA A 3 -0.22 -32.25 22.27
N ALA A 4 -0.18 -32.28 20.96
CA ALA A 4 0.91 -31.74 20.19
C ALA A 4 0.85 -30.20 20.29
N SER A 5 1.79 -29.61 21.01
CA SER A 5 2.05 -28.16 21.02
C SER A 5 2.66 -27.79 19.69
N SER A 6 1.89 -27.11 18.82
CA SER A 6 2.44 -26.49 17.63
C SER A 6 3.16 -25.20 18.01
N ALA A 7 4.48 -25.21 17.98
CA ALA A 7 5.28 -24.01 18.12
C ALA A 7 4.98 -23.07 16.92
N PRO A 8 4.86 -21.74 17.14
CA PRO A 8 4.68 -20.80 16.03
C PRO A 8 5.91 -20.84 15.12
N ALA A 9 5.67 -21.07 13.83
CA ALA A 9 6.73 -20.98 12.83
C ALA A 9 7.08 -19.51 12.61
N PHE A 10 8.25 -19.09 13.06
CA PHE A 10 8.80 -17.78 12.70
C PHE A 10 9.23 -17.80 11.24
N VAL A 11 8.55 -17.03 10.40
CA VAL A 11 9.00 -16.81 9.03
C VAL A 11 10.15 -15.82 9.07
N ASN A 12 11.35 -16.28 8.80
CA ASN A 12 12.52 -15.41 8.69
C ASN A 12 12.51 -14.72 7.31
N ALA A 13 12.10 -13.46 7.28
CA ALA A 13 11.94 -12.67 6.05
C ALA A 13 13.27 -12.35 5.33
N THR A 14 14.42 -12.75 5.89
CA THR A 14 15.76 -12.43 5.34
C THR A 14 16.32 -13.46 4.37
N ASP A 15 15.72 -14.65 4.28
CA ASP A 15 16.20 -15.66 3.34
C ASP A 15 15.54 -15.51 1.96
N LYS A 16 16.09 -14.60 1.16
CA LYS A 16 15.74 -14.40 -0.25
C LYS A 16 16.49 -15.33 -1.21
N SER A 17 17.36 -16.23 -0.70
CA SER A 17 18.22 -17.09 -1.52
C SER A 17 17.46 -18.25 -2.16
N ASP A 18 16.34 -18.67 -1.56
CA ASP A 18 15.51 -19.75 -2.09
C ASP A 18 14.30 -19.16 -2.84
N ARG A 19 14.46 -18.98 -4.14
CA ARG A 19 13.44 -18.40 -5.06
C ARG A 19 12.22 -19.30 -5.29
N LYS A 20 12.03 -20.34 -4.50
CA LYS A 20 10.81 -21.13 -4.55
C LYS A 20 9.66 -20.36 -3.93
N PRO A 21 8.49 -20.35 -4.57
CA PRO A 21 7.31 -19.71 -3.99
C PRO A 21 7.03 -20.26 -2.60
N LYS A 22 6.98 -19.38 -1.58
CA LYS A 22 6.59 -19.78 -0.23
C LYS A 22 5.06 -19.74 -0.13
N ILE A 23 4.48 -20.83 0.33
CA ILE A 23 3.06 -20.89 0.65
C ILE A 23 2.89 -20.53 2.12
N VAL A 24 2.04 -19.54 2.41
CA VAL A 24 1.68 -19.10 3.76
C VAL A 24 0.18 -19.23 3.97
N GLY A 25 -0.24 -19.38 5.24
CA GLY A 25 -1.64 -19.60 5.57
C GLY A 25 -1.96 -21.07 5.86
N SER A 26 -3.26 -21.37 6.07
CA SER A 26 -3.74 -22.71 6.41
C SER A 26 -5.16 -22.96 5.88
N GLY A 27 -5.54 -24.23 5.70
CA GLY A 27 -6.85 -24.61 5.18
C GLY A 27 -7.12 -24.01 3.81
N ASP A 28 -8.29 -23.38 3.65
CA ASP A 28 -8.71 -22.74 2.40
C ASP A 28 -8.11 -21.33 2.21
N CYS A 29 -7.38 -20.83 3.20
CA CYS A 29 -6.71 -19.51 3.17
C CYS A 29 -5.21 -19.69 2.98
N GLN A 30 -4.78 -20.17 1.83
CA GLN A 30 -3.38 -20.32 1.46
C GLN A 30 -3.00 -19.33 0.36
N TYR A 31 -1.81 -18.72 0.50
CA TYR A 31 -1.29 -17.71 -0.41
C TYR A 31 0.12 -18.05 -0.82
N VAL A 32 0.43 -17.81 -2.09
CA VAL A 32 1.80 -17.85 -2.60
C VAL A 32 2.45 -16.49 -2.38
N VAL A 33 3.62 -16.48 -1.75
CA VAL A 33 4.40 -15.26 -1.57
C VAL A 33 5.35 -15.11 -2.74
N GLU A 34 5.15 -14.05 -3.52
CA GLU A 34 6.04 -13.65 -4.61
C GLU A 34 6.88 -12.46 -4.16
N HIS A 35 8.20 -12.64 -4.08
CA HIS A 35 9.13 -11.57 -3.74
C HIS A 35 9.54 -10.81 -5.01
N ASP A 36 9.80 -9.50 -4.83
CA ASP A 36 10.33 -8.61 -5.86
C ASP A 36 9.49 -8.60 -7.17
N CYS A 37 8.17 -8.86 -7.05
CA CYS A 37 7.27 -8.90 -8.19
C CYS A 37 6.97 -7.51 -8.78
N MET A 38 7.13 -6.43 -8.00
CA MET A 38 6.86 -5.06 -8.45
C MET A 38 8.07 -4.46 -9.17
N GLN A 39 7.88 -4.07 -10.43
CA GLN A 39 8.89 -3.42 -11.25
C GLN A 39 8.85 -1.91 -11.03
N VAL A 40 9.50 -1.45 -9.95
CA VAL A 40 9.56 -0.04 -9.60
C VAL A 40 10.47 0.70 -10.58
N PRO A 41 10.01 1.79 -11.23
CA PRO A 41 10.84 2.52 -12.17
C PRO A 41 11.93 3.34 -11.46
N ASP A 42 13.06 3.58 -12.13
CA ASP A 42 14.24 4.22 -11.57
C ASP A 42 14.00 5.63 -11.00
N HIS A 43 12.99 6.35 -11.51
CA HIS A 43 12.63 7.67 -11.04
C HIS A 43 11.82 7.67 -9.73
N ILE A 44 11.42 6.50 -9.22
CA ILE A 44 10.75 6.33 -7.94
C ILE A 44 11.71 5.75 -6.93
N ARG A 45 12.09 6.53 -5.93
CA ARG A 45 12.86 6.03 -4.82
C ARG A 45 11.93 5.34 -3.81
N TRP A 46 11.88 4.03 -3.91
CA TRP A 46 11.05 3.17 -3.09
C TRP A 46 11.66 3.02 -1.69
N GLU A 47 10.95 3.47 -0.66
CA GLU A 47 11.38 3.33 0.74
C GLU A 47 10.27 2.62 1.56
N ASP A 48 9.67 3.32 2.52
CA ASP A 48 8.64 2.73 3.36
C ASP A 48 7.31 2.59 2.60
N THR A 49 6.76 1.39 2.52
CA THR A 49 5.41 1.14 1.97
C THR A 49 4.40 1.01 3.11
N HIS A 50 3.30 1.74 3.06
CA HIS A 50 2.33 1.81 4.15
C HIS A 50 0.94 1.31 3.80
N GLY A 51 0.56 1.29 2.54
CA GLY A 51 -0.75 0.87 2.13
C GLY A 51 -0.80 0.35 0.71
N VAL A 52 -1.66 -0.64 0.50
CA VAL A 52 -1.94 -1.25 -0.80
C VAL A 52 -3.44 -1.35 -0.98
N ALA A 53 -3.93 -1.00 -2.16
CA ALA A 53 -5.32 -1.20 -2.57
C ALA A 53 -5.36 -1.72 -4.01
N VAL A 54 -6.43 -2.43 -4.37
CA VAL A 54 -6.63 -2.98 -5.71
C VAL A 54 -7.98 -2.53 -6.22
N ASP A 55 -8.03 -2.00 -7.46
CA ASP A 55 -9.28 -1.57 -8.09
C ASP A 55 -10.01 -2.74 -8.78
N ALA A 56 -11.19 -2.47 -9.29
CA ALA A 56 -12.02 -3.46 -9.97
C ALA A 56 -11.40 -3.98 -11.30
N GLU A 57 -10.44 -3.27 -11.86
CA GLU A 57 -9.69 -3.67 -13.07
C GLU A 57 -8.45 -4.50 -12.73
N GLY A 58 -8.13 -4.67 -11.43
CA GLY A 58 -6.98 -5.41 -10.95
C GLY A 58 -5.69 -4.59 -10.88
N LEU A 59 -5.76 -3.26 -11.03
CA LEU A 59 -4.60 -2.41 -10.82
C LEU A 59 -4.27 -2.28 -9.34
N ILE A 60 -3.00 -2.37 -9.02
CA ILE A 60 -2.46 -2.37 -7.65
C ILE A 60 -1.88 -0.99 -7.35
N TYR A 61 -2.47 -0.31 -6.38
CA TYR A 61 -2.06 1.01 -5.90
C TYR A 61 -1.24 0.85 -4.64
N VAL A 62 -0.01 1.30 -4.65
CA VAL A 62 0.87 1.26 -3.48
C VAL A 62 1.21 2.68 -3.06
N LYS A 63 0.87 3.01 -1.82
CA LYS A 63 1.25 4.29 -1.22
C LYS A 63 2.53 4.10 -0.41
N HIS A 64 3.56 4.85 -0.76
CA HIS A 64 4.86 4.79 -0.10
C HIS A 64 5.26 6.15 0.45
N ARG A 65 6.25 6.13 1.32
CA ARG A 65 6.89 7.32 1.87
C ARG A 65 8.37 7.26 1.56
N THR A 66 8.89 8.37 1.07
CA THR A 66 10.33 8.57 0.92
C THR A 66 10.78 9.80 1.69
N LYS A 67 12.01 9.79 2.16
CA LYS A 67 12.64 10.89 2.89
C LYS A 67 13.62 11.70 2.01
N THR A 68 13.58 11.48 0.70
CA THR A 68 14.41 12.21 -0.25
C THR A 68 14.07 13.70 -0.22
N VAL A 69 15.07 14.54 -0.55
CA VAL A 69 14.87 15.99 -0.72
C VAL A 69 14.10 16.28 -2.00
N GLU A 70 14.30 15.47 -3.02
CA GLU A 70 13.57 15.56 -4.29
C GLU A 70 12.13 15.09 -4.11
N ILE A 71 11.18 15.95 -4.49
CA ILE A 71 9.76 15.64 -4.40
C ILE A 71 9.38 14.68 -5.52
N MET A 72 8.81 13.54 -5.13
CA MET A 72 8.36 12.51 -6.05
C MET A 72 6.95 12.03 -5.72
N ASP A 73 6.37 11.29 -6.66
CA ASP A 73 5.06 10.70 -6.50
C ASP A 73 5.03 9.71 -5.33
N ALA A 74 3.98 9.80 -4.51
CA ALA A 74 3.82 8.96 -3.33
C ALA A 74 2.88 7.75 -3.57
N ILE A 75 2.23 7.72 -4.72
CA ILE A 75 1.35 6.61 -5.12
C ILE A 75 1.87 6.05 -6.44
N VAL A 76 2.16 4.76 -6.45
CA VAL A 76 2.64 4.02 -7.62
C VAL A 76 1.62 2.95 -7.97
N VAL A 77 1.28 2.85 -9.24
CA VAL A 77 0.26 1.92 -9.76
C VAL A 77 0.92 0.88 -10.64
N PHE A 78 0.61 -0.38 -10.36
CA PHE A 78 1.09 -1.54 -11.10
C PHE A 78 -0.08 -2.33 -11.68
N ASP A 79 0.19 -3.11 -12.70
CA ASP A 79 -0.76 -4.12 -13.18
C ASP A 79 -0.67 -5.41 -12.33
N ASP A 80 -1.50 -6.41 -12.66
CA ASP A 80 -1.56 -7.72 -12.01
C ASP A 80 -0.28 -8.56 -12.13
N LYS A 81 0.66 -8.13 -12.97
CA LYS A 81 1.99 -8.74 -13.17
C LYS A 81 3.12 -7.93 -12.54
N GLY A 82 2.79 -6.91 -11.76
CA GLY A 82 3.74 -6.03 -11.10
C GLY A 82 4.45 -5.06 -12.05
N ARG A 83 3.98 -4.86 -13.29
CA ARG A 83 4.56 -3.90 -14.22
C ARG A 83 4.04 -2.50 -13.88
N PHE A 84 4.95 -1.53 -13.91
CA PHE A 84 4.60 -0.13 -13.70
C PHE A 84 3.60 0.37 -14.75
N VAL A 85 2.54 1.04 -14.29
CA VAL A 85 1.51 1.66 -15.12
C VAL A 85 1.63 3.18 -15.08
N ARG A 86 1.64 3.76 -13.88
CA ARG A 86 1.74 5.21 -13.65
C ARG A 86 2.09 5.52 -12.20
N SER A 87 2.43 6.76 -11.93
CA SER A 87 2.55 7.30 -10.57
C SER A 87 1.93 8.69 -10.48
N PHE A 88 1.58 9.12 -9.26
CA PHE A 88 1.01 10.44 -8.96
C PHE A 88 1.09 10.74 -7.47
N GLY A 89 0.64 11.94 -7.07
CA GLY A 89 0.49 12.29 -5.66
C GLY A 89 1.75 12.90 -5.06
N LYS A 90 2.45 13.79 -5.77
CA LYS A 90 3.61 14.55 -5.25
C LYS A 90 3.28 15.34 -3.99
N GLU A 91 2.04 15.79 -3.83
CA GLU A 91 1.53 16.49 -2.65
C GLU A 91 1.58 15.64 -1.37
N TYR A 92 1.60 14.31 -1.51
CA TYR A 92 1.73 13.35 -0.42
C TYR A 92 3.18 12.94 -0.13
N HIS A 93 4.14 13.52 -0.84
CA HIS A 93 5.57 13.24 -0.63
C HIS A 93 5.95 13.39 0.85
N GLY A 94 6.62 12.40 1.40
CA GLY A 94 7.03 12.36 2.81
C GLY A 94 5.94 12.05 3.83
N GLY A 95 4.66 12.07 3.43
CA GLY A 95 3.51 11.85 4.29
C GLY A 95 2.74 10.55 4.04
N GLY A 96 3.20 9.70 3.14
CA GLY A 96 2.50 8.49 2.74
C GLY A 96 2.12 7.59 3.92
N HIS A 97 0.81 7.27 4.04
CA HIS A 97 0.27 6.34 5.05
C HIS A 97 -0.80 5.45 4.41
N GLY A 98 -2.02 5.39 4.95
CA GLY A 98 -3.07 4.50 4.45
C GLY A 98 -3.62 4.88 3.08
N ILE A 99 -4.06 3.87 2.35
CA ILE A 99 -4.80 3.97 1.09
C ILE A 99 -5.90 2.91 1.10
N ASP A 100 -7.10 3.28 0.65
CA ASP A 100 -8.23 2.37 0.48
C ASP A 100 -9.01 2.75 -0.78
N ILE A 101 -9.69 1.80 -1.39
CA ILE A 101 -10.58 2.03 -2.53
C ILE A 101 -12.01 1.76 -2.09
N ARG A 102 -12.91 2.70 -2.41
CA ARG A 102 -14.35 2.59 -2.17
C ARG A 102 -15.12 2.84 -3.44
N LYS A 103 -16.16 2.03 -3.66
CA LYS A 103 -17.08 2.20 -4.77
C LYS A 103 -18.32 2.96 -4.30
N GLU A 104 -18.59 4.08 -4.96
CA GLU A 104 -19.74 4.94 -4.67
C GLU A 104 -20.43 5.34 -5.96
N GLY A 105 -21.73 5.15 -6.04
CA GLY A 105 -22.50 5.49 -7.26
C GLY A 105 -22.01 4.79 -8.54
N GLY A 106 -21.37 3.63 -8.40
CA GLY A 106 -20.81 2.88 -9.52
C GLY A 106 -19.37 3.24 -9.89
N GLN A 107 -18.79 4.29 -9.29
CA GLN A 107 -17.42 4.76 -9.51
C GLN A 107 -16.53 4.44 -8.30
N GLU A 108 -15.26 4.13 -8.54
CA GLU A 108 -14.27 3.89 -7.51
C GLU A 108 -13.48 5.17 -7.18
N TYR A 109 -13.16 5.33 -5.90
CA TYR A 109 -12.41 6.44 -5.35
C TYR A 109 -11.34 5.94 -4.40
N LEU A 110 -10.21 6.64 -4.38
CA LEU A 110 -9.18 6.47 -3.36
C LEU A 110 -9.51 7.32 -2.13
N TYR A 111 -9.34 6.71 -0.97
CA TYR A 111 -9.32 7.38 0.32
C TYR A 111 -7.90 7.30 0.87
N LEU A 112 -7.26 8.44 1.05
CA LEU A 112 -5.86 8.57 1.35
C LEU A 112 -5.68 9.18 2.72
N CYS A 113 -4.97 8.50 3.62
CA CYS A 113 -4.51 9.09 4.88
C CYS A 113 -3.07 9.56 4.73
N ASP A 114 -2.76 10.71 5.31
CA ASP A 114 -1.44 11.32 5.27
C ASP A 114 -0.91 11.62 6.68
N ASN A 115 0.37 11.36 6.93
CA ASN A 115 1.03 11.67 8.22
C ASN A 115 1.06 13.17 8.54
N LYS A 116 0.74 14.03 7.58
CA LYS A 116 0.58 15.47 7.78
C LYS A 116 -0.79 15.85 8.38
N GLY A 117 -1.59 14.84 8.76
CA GLY A 117 -2.87 15.03 9.46
C GLY A 117 -4.04 15.33 8.54
N TYR A 118 -4.09 14.71 7.36
CA TYR A 118 -5.19 14.86 6.41
C TYR A 118 -5.75 13.53 5.94
N ILE A 119 -7.03 13.55 5.56
CA ILE A 119 -7.69 12.50 4.80
C ILE A 119 -8.19 13.13 3.50
N ASP A 120 -7.87 12.53 2.39
CA ASP A 120 -8.24 13.00 1.06
C ASP A 120 -9.09 11.96 0.34
N LYS A 121 -10.03 12.42 -0.48
CA LYS A 121 -10.75 11.61 -1.46
C LYS A 121 -10.36 12.05 -2.87
N THR A 122 -9.99 11.09 -3.70
CA THR A 122 -9.63 11.33 -5.10
C THR A 122 -10.28 10.29 -6.02
N PRO A 123 -10.53 10.58 -7.29
CA PRO A 123 -10.69 9.53 -8.29
C PRO A 123 -9.42 8.69 -8.38
N LEU A 124 -9.47 7.56 -9.08
CA LEU A 124 -8.31 6.67 -9.26
C LEU A 124 -7.13 7.35 -9.99
N LYS A 125 -7.35 8.49 -10.62
CA LYS A 125 -6.32 9.29 -11.31
C LYS A 125 -5.59 10.31 -10.43
N GLY A 126 -6.09 10.55 -9.20
CA GLY A 126 -5.39 11.35 -8.19
C GLY A 126 -5.81 12.81 -8.04
N GLU A 127 -6.80 13.31 -8.78
CA GLU A 127 -7.30 14.68 -8.58
C GLU A 127 -8.07 14.79 -7.25
N THR A 128 -7.65 15.68 -6.35
CA THR A 128 -8.32 15.84 -5.05
C THR A 128 -9.74 16.38 -5.20
N LEU A 129 -10.73 15.57 -4.82
CA LEU A 129 -12.13 15.99 -4.75
C LEU A 129 -12.44 16.75 -3.47
N TRP A 130 -11.94 16.26 -2.35
CA TRP A 130 -11.95 16.96 -1.08
C TRP A 130 -10.81 16.49 -0.20
N LYS A 131 -10.44 17.37 0.75
CA LYS A 131 -9.39 17.16 1.74
C LYS A 131 -9.90 17.63 3.09
N GLN A 132 -9.79 16.77 4.10
CA GLN A 132 -10.23 17.04 5.47
C GLN A 132 -9.05 16.93 6.42
N PRO A 133 -8.86 17.91 7.32
CA PRO A 133 -7.87 17.78 8.38
C PRO A 133 -8.32 16.73 9.40
N ALA A 134 -7.36 16.18 10.14
CA ALA A 134 -7.65 15.32 11.28
C ALA A 134 -8.57 16.05 12.28
N PRO A 135 -9.58 15.38 12.86
CA PRO A 135 -10.47 16.00 13.84
C PRO A 135 -9.68 16.49 15.06
N LYS A 136 -9.87 17.75 15.42
CA LYS A 136 -9.33 18.32 16.66
C LYS A 136 -10.37 18.15 17.79
N LEU A 137 -10.60 16.92 18.19
CA LEU A 137 -11.51 16.57 19.29
C LEU A 137 -10.69 15.95 20.42
N ALA A 138 -11.03 16.31 21.68
CA ALA A 138 -10.46 15.61 22.83
C ALA A 138 -10.73 14.09 22.71
N PRO A 139 -9.75 13.20 22.96
CA PRO A 139 -8.41 13.47 23.50
C PRO A 139 -7.33 13.80 22.45
N TYR A 140 -7.68 14.07 21.18
CA TYR A 140 -6.78 14.28 20.04
C TYR A 140 -6.59 15.76 19.67
N ALA A 141 -6.83 16.66 20.63
CA ALA A 141 -6.86 18.11 20.39
C ALA A 141 -5.49 18.81 20.52
N ASP A 142 -4.39 18.06 20.70
CA ASP A 142 -3.04 18.60 20.87
C ASP A 142 -2.35 18.89 19.53
#